data_36435399b972f5f0c55cfd2fae05f6e8
#
_entry.id   36435399b972f5f0c55cfd2fae05f6e8
#
_cell.length_a   1.000
_cell.length_b   1.000
_cell.length_c   1.000
_cell.angle_alpha   90.00
_cell.angle_beta   90.00
_cell.angle_gamma   90.00
#
_symmetry.space_group_name_H-M   'P 1'
#
loop_
_entity.id
_entity.type
_entity.pdbx_description
1 polymer ?
#
loop_
_entity_poly.entity_id
_entity_poly.type
_entity_poly.pdbx_seq_one_letter_code
_entity_poly.pdbx_strand_id
1 'polypeptide(L)'
;MAKRRNIEVPGLAHTNPIPLATMIGPFLVSGSIFGKDPATGKTGADFDTQVVLMFENIRRLMEAAGGTTDDILRLTVWMNSGHSKETLNEQWLAMFPDEGNRPARHTFVYDDIPMDYEIQCEIQAIVG
;
A
#
# COMPACT_ATOMS: atom_id res chain seq x y z
N MET A 1 -2.41 23.54 -17.17
CA MET A 1 -1.18 22.87 -16.72
C MET A 1 -1.48 22.00 -15.52
N ALA A 2 -1.15 20.73 -15.63
CA ALA A 2 -1.40 19.80 -14.55
C ALA A 2 -0.36 19.99 -13.45
N LYS A 3 -0.81 20.19 -12.20
CA LYS A 3 0.07 20.17 -11.03
C LYS A 3 0.37 18.74 -10.59
N ARG A 4 -0.60 17.84 -10.81
CA ARG A 4 -0.50 16.45 -10.37
C ARG A 4 0.37 15.63 -11.29
N ARG A 5 1.17 14.79 -10.69
CA ARG A 5 1.86 13.71 -11.40
C ARG A 5 1.25 12.39 -10.90
N ASN A 6 0.56 11.69 -11.79
CA ASN A 6 0.00 10.38 -11.46
C ASN A 6 1.09 9.33 -11.48
N ILE A 7 1.04 8.41 -10.52
CA ILE A 7 1.99 7.32 -10.39
C ILE A 7 1.24 6.02 -10.68
N GLU A 8 1.78 5.24 -11.59
CA GLU A 8 1.24 3.93 -11.94
C GLU A 8 2.34 2.87 -11.83
N VAL A 9 1.92 1.65 -11.54
CA VAL A 9 2.78 0.48 -11.54
C VAL A 9 2.14 -0.55 -12.46
N PRO A 10 2.88 -1.07 -13.47
CA PRO A 10 2.33 -2.10 -14.36
C PRO A 10 1.76 -3.28 -13.56
N GLY A 11 0.54 -3.67 -13.89
CA GLY A 11 -0.16 -4.76 -13.23
C GLY A 11 -0.93 -4.38 -11.98
N LEU A 12 -0.84 -3.13 -11.51
CA LEU A 12 -1.55 -2.64 -10.32
C LEU A 12 -2.62 -1.59 -10.63
N ALA A 13 -2.93 -1.36 -11.91
CA ALA A 13 -3.93 -0.36 -12.29
C ALA A 13 -5.31 -0.72 -11.73
N HIS A 14 -6.04 0.30 -11.29
CA HIS A 14 -7.44 0.14 -10.87
C HIS A 14 -8.35 -0.05 -12.07
N THR A 15 -9.47 -0.75 -11.87
CA THR A 15 -10.52 -0.88 -12.90
C THR A 15 -11.32 0.40 -13.05
N ASN A 16 -11.44 1.19 -11.97
CA ASN A 16 -12.03 2.52 -12.02
C ASN A 16 -11.04 3.52 -12.61
N PRO A 17 -11.52 4.66 -13.15
CA PRO A 17 -10.63 5.65 -13.76
C PRO A 17 -9.90 6.51 -12.71
N ILE A 18 -9.09 5.87 -11.88
CA ILE A 18 -8.32 6.52 -10.82
C ILE A 18 -6.87 6.02 -10.86
N PRO A 19 -5.89 6.88 -10.60
CA PRO A 19 -4.49 6.47 -10.54
C PRO A 19 -4.21 5.65 -9.28
N LEU A 20 -3.13 4.87 -9.29
CA LEU A 20 -2.66 4.18 -8.11
C LEU A 20 -2.25 5.17 -7.02
N ALA A 21 -1.56 6.24 -7.42
CA ALA A 21 -1.18 7.34 -6.53
C ALA A 21 -1.04 8.62 -7.32
N THR A 22 -1.00 9.74 -6.63
CA THR A 22 -0.77 11.05 -7.25
C THR A 22 0.13 11.90 -6.35
N MET A 23 0.87 12.80 -6.97
CA MET A 23 1.78 13.72 -6.29
C MET A 23 1.52 15.17 -6.70
N ILE A 24 1.68 16.07 -5.74
CA ILE A 24 1.90 17.51 -6.02
C ILE A 24 3.20 17.88 -5.32
N GLY A 25 4.19 18.36 -6.10
CA GLY A 25 5.53 18.55 -5.54
C GLY A 25 6.04 17.24 -4.93
N PRO A 26 6.57 17.26 -3.70
CA PRO A 26 7.07 16.06 -3.05
C PRO A 26 5.99 15.23 -2.34
N PHE A 27 4.76 15.76 -2.22
CA PHE A 27 3.71 15.10 -1.45
C PHE A 27 2.97 14.07 -2.29
N LEU A 28 2.99 12.83 -1.83
CA LEU A 28 2.32 11.70 -2.46
C LEU A 28 1.18 11.20 -1.59
N VAL A 29 0.04 10.92 -2.23
CA VAL A 29 -1.04 10.13 -1.62
C VAL A 29 -1.40 9.00 -2.56
N SER A 30 -1.67 7.82 -2.00
CA SER A 30 -2.13 6.70 -2.80
C SER A 30 -3.64 6.51 -2.70
N GLY A 31 -4.21 5.82 -3.69
CA GLY A 31 -5.47 5.14 -3.53
C GLY A 31 -5.26 3.81 -2.81
N SER A 32 -6.21 2.89 -2.93
CA SER A 32 -6.11 1.58 -2.29
C SER A 32 -5.01 0.73 -2.92
N ILE A 33 -4.17 0.16 -2.06
CA ILE A 33 -3.12 -0.79 -2.43
C ILE A 33 -3.55 -2.15 -1.92
N PHE A 34 -3.53 -3.15 -2.78
CA PHE A 34 -4.03 -4.50 -2.48
C PHE A 34 -2.94 -5.54 -2.54
N GLY A 35 -3.23 -6.71 -1.95
CA GLY A 35 -2.40 -7.89 -2.02
C GLY A 35 -2.58 -8.66 -3.32
N LYS A 36 -2.22 -8.05 -4.44
CA LYS A 36 -2.29 -8.58 -5.78
C LYS A 36 -0.87 -8.76 -6.33
N ASP A 37 -0.63 -9.87 -7.02
CA ASP A 37 0.61 -10.08 -7.74
C ASP A 37 0.53 -9.35 -9.09
N PRO A 38 1.32 -8.30 -9.33
CA PRO A 38 1.24 -7.56 -10.58
C PRO A 38 1.70 -8.36 -11.80
N ALA A 39 2.54 -9.39 -11.61
CA ALA A 39 3.02 -10.21 -12.71
C ALA A 39 1.95 -11.14 -13.27
N THR A 40 1.04 -11.64 -12.44
CA THR A 40 -0.02 -12.57 -12.81
C THR A 40 -1.40 -11.97 -12.81
N GLY A 41 -1.58 -10.84 -12.12
CA GLY A 41 -2.89 -10.23 -11.91
C GLY A 41 -3.74 -10.94 -10.85
N LYS A 42 -3.18 -11.92 -10.14
CA LYS A 42 -3.93 -12.72 -9.17
C LYS A 42 -3.87 -12.11 -7.78
N THR A 43 -5.02 -12.13 -7.10
CA THR A 43 -5.13 -11.84 -5.68
C THR A 43 -4.42 -12.92 -4.87
N GLY A 44 -3.75 -12.57 -3.80
CA GLY A 44 -3.16 -13.53 -2.88
C GLY A 44 -4.20 -14.54 -2.39
N ALA A 45 -3.82 -15.82 -2.30
CA ALA A 45 -4.74 -16.92 -2.05
C ALA A 45 -5.35 -16.90 -0.64
N ASP A 46 -4.66 -16.31 0.32
CA ASP A 46 -5.11 -16.19 1.71
C ASP A 46 -4.71 -14.82 2.26
N PHE A 47 -5.17 -14.53 3.48
CA PHE A 47 -4.91 -13.26 4.13
C PHE A 47 -3.41 -12.96 4.26
N ASP A 48 -2.63 -13.93 4.76
CA ASP A 48 -1.21 -13.71 5.00
C ASP A 48 -0.45 -13.44 3.70
N THR A 49 -0.77 -14.17 2.63
CA THR A 49 -0.19 -13.93 1.31
C THR A 49 -0.56 -12.54 0.79
N GLN A 50 -1.81 -12.12 1.00
CA GLN A 50 -2.25 -10.77 0.62
C GLN A 50 -1.48 -9.70 1.38
N VAL A 51 -1.21 -9.89 2.67
CA VAL A 51 -0.43 -8.93 3.46
C VAL A 51 0.98 -8.79 2.88
N VAL A 52 1.65 -9.89 2.58
CA VAL A 52 3.00 -9.87 2.00
C VAL A 52 3.00 -9.14 0.66
N LEU A 53 2.08 -9.49 -0.23
CA LEU A 53 1.97 -8.85 -1.56
C LEU A 53 1.65 -7.36 -1.45
N MET A 54 0.79 -6.97 -0.51
CA MET A 54 0.44 -5.58 -0.27
C MET A 54 1.68 -4.76 0.10
N PHE A 55 2.53 -5.26 0.99
CA PHE A 55 3.77 -4.58 1.36
C PHE A 55 4.77 -4.52 0.19
N GLU A 56 4.86 -5.56 -0.62
CA GLU A 56 5.68 -5.54 -1.83
C GLU A 56 5.17 -4.47 -2.81
N ASN A 57 3.84 -4.32 -2.93
CA ASN A 57 3.23 -3.31 -3.79
C ASN A 57 3.45 -1.89 -3.27
N ILE A 58 3.50 -1.68 -1.96
CA ILE A 58 3.92 -0.39 -1.38
C ILE A 58 5.33 -0.04 -1.85
N ARG A 59 6.25 -0.99 -1.81
CA ARG A 59 7.63 -0.80 -2.25
C ARG A 59 7.68 -0.44 -3.74
N ARG A 60 6.94 -1.17 -4.57
CA ARG A 60 6.87 -0.90 -6.02
C ARG A 60 6.33 0.50 -6.32
N LEU A 61 5.29 0.91 -5.58
CA LEU A 61 4.74 2.26 -5.73
C LEU A 61 5.77 3.33 -5.40
N MET A 62 6.49 3.18 -4.29
CA MET A 62 7.50 4.16 -3.90
C MET A 62 8.63 4.25 -4.91
N GLU A 63 9.08 3.11 -5.45
CA GLU A 63 10.09 3.09 -6.52
C GLU A 63 9.58 3.82 -7.77
N ALA A 64 8.34 3.56 -8.19
CA ALA A 64 7.74 4.23 -9.33
C ALA A 64 7.62 5.74 -9.13
N ALA A 65 7.45 6.19 -7.90
CA ALA A 65 7.38 7.60 -7.55
C ALA A 65 8.77 8.27 -7.46
N GLY A 66 9.85 7.50 -7.55
CA GLY A 66 11.20 8.02 -7.42
C GLY A 66 11.67 8.17 -5.98
N GLY A 67 10.98 7.52 -5.04
CA GLY A 67 11.31 7.54 -3.63
C GLY A 67 11.62 6.16 -3.08
N THR A 68 11.64 6.08 -1.76
CA THR A 68 11.80 4.83 -1.02
C THR A 68 10.76 4.71 0.08
N THR A 69 10.69 3.56 0.72
CA THR A 69 9.78 3.36 1.85
C THR A 69 10.11 4.27 3.05
N ASP A 70 11.33 4.80 3.12
CA ASP A 70 11.72 5.78 4.15
C ASP A 70 11.02 7.13 3.99
N ASP A 71 10.42 7.39 2.83
CA ASP A 71 9.67 8.62 2.58
C ASP A 71 8.22 8.55 3.08
N ILE A 72 7.75 7.38 3.52
CA ILE A 72 6.38 7.17 3.95
C ILE A 72 6.17 7.80 5.33
N LEU A 73 5.10 8.61 5.45
CA LEU A 73 4.69 9.25 6.69
C LEU A 73 3.58 8.49 7.41
N ARG A 74 2.67 7.90 6.66
CA ARG A 74 1.52 7.19 7.21
C ARG A 74 1.15 6.01 6.35
N LEU A 75 0.81 4.91 7.02
CA LEU A 75 0.15 3.74 6.45
C LEU A 75 -1.21 3.59 7.13
N THR A 76 -2.28 3.65 6.36
CA THR A 76 -3.62 3.36 6.85
C THR A 76 -4.07 2.02 6.28
N VAL A 77 -4.48 1.12 7.15
CA VAL A 77 -4.81 -0.27 6.80
C VAL A 77 -6.27 -0.54 7.15
N TRP A 78 -6.98 -1.21 6.23
CA TRP A 78 -8.28 -1.81 6.46
C TRP A 78 -8.14 -3.30 6.28
N MET A 79 -8.61 -4.10 7.25
CA MET A 79 -8.53 -5.55 7.21
C MET A 79 -9.83 -6.18 7.67
N ASN A 80 -10.19 -7.31 7.05
CA ASN A 80 -11.37 -8.07 7.46
C ASN A 80 -11.24 -8.54 8.89
N SER A 81 -12.38 -8.68 9.57
CA SER A 81 -12.45 -9.26 10.91
C SER A 81 -12.00 -10.72 10.88
N GLY A 82 -11.63 -11.25 12.06
CA GLY A 82 -11.25 -12.65 12.21
C GLY A 82 -9.79 -12.96 11.96
N HIS A 83 -8.98 -11.97 11.55
CA HIS A 83 -7.54 -12.15 11.38
C HIS A 83 -6.76 -11.48 12.51
N SER A 84 -5.66 -12.09 12.92
CA SER A 84 -4.71 -11.45 13.82
C SER A 84 -3.85 -10.44 13.05
N LYS A 85 -3.19 -9.55 13.79
CA LYS A 85 -2.24 -8.59 13.22
C LYS A 85 -0.81 -9.14 13.12
N GLU A 86 -0.63 -10.45 13.32
CA GLU A 86 0.70 -11.05 13.38
C GLU A 86 1.49 -10.84 12.08
N THR A 87 0.96 -11.28 10.96
CA THR A 87 1.63 -11.13 9.66
C THR A 87 1.76 -9.66 9.26
N LEU A 88 0.72 -8.85 9.53
CA LEU A 88 0.79 -7.41 9.30
C LEU A 88 1.96 -6.79 10.06
N ASN A 89 2.12 -7.12 11.34
CA ASN A 89 3.20 -6.59 12.17
C ASN A 89 4.57 -7.13 11.75
N GLU A 90 4.66 -8.37 11.29
CA GLU A 90 5.91 -8.93 10.76
C GLU A 90 6.40 -8.16 9.55
N GLN A 91 5.51 -7.89 8.59
CA GLN A 91 5.85 -7.13 7.38
C GLN A 91 6.17 -5.66 7.71
N TRP A 92 5.43 -5.08 8.64
CA TRP A 92 5.69 -3.73 9.15
C TRP A 92 7.08 -3.61 9.75
N LEU A 93 7.47 -4.55 10.63
CA LEU A 93 8.78 -4.56 11.27
C LEU A 93 9.90 -4.84 10.27
N ALA A 94 9.64 -5.64 9.24
CA ALA A 94 10.63 -5.90 8.18
C ALA A 94 10.87 -4.65 7.32
N MET A 95 9.82 -3.89 7.03
CA MET A 95 9.94 -2.66 6.24
C MET A 95 10.50 -1.49 7.06
N PHE A 96 10.14 -1.40 8.34
CA PHE A 96 10.52 -0.32 9.25
C PHE A 96 11.14 -0.88 10.53
N PRO A 97 12.37 -1.41 10.45
CA PRO A 97 13.01 -2.10 11.59
C PRO A 97 13.47 -1.17 12.71
N ASP A 98 13.77 0.10 12.40
CA ASP A 98 14.23 1.07 13.40
C ASP A 98 13.03 1.64 14.15
N GLU A 99 12.88 1.30 15.44
CA GLU A 99 11.72 1.74 16.24
C GLU A 99 11.65 3.26 16.42
N GLY A 100 12.78 3.96 16.27
CA GLY A 100 12.84 5.42 16.32
C GLY A 100 12.51 6.09 14.99
N ASN A 101 12.26 5.32 13.92
CA ASN A 101 12.08 5.85 12.58
C ASN A 101 11.00 5.08 11.81
N ARG A 102 9.80 5.04 12.37
CA ARG A 102 8.63 4.41 11.73
C ARG A 102 7.59 5.45 11.35
N PRO A 103 6.88 5.25 10.23
CA PRO A 103 5.73 6.09 9.94
C PRO A 103 4.60 5.83 10.94
N ALA A 104 3.65 6.75 10.98
CA ALA A 104 2.41 6.51 11.72
C ALA A 104 1.59 5.43 11.01
N ARG A 105 0.84 4.63 11.77
CA ARG A 105 -0.06 3.63 11.21
C ARG A 105 -1.42 3.70 11.90
N HIS A 106 -2.48 3.57 11.12
CA HIS A 106 -3.84 3.38 11.63
C HIS A 106 -4.40 2.13 11.00
N THR A 107 -4.93 1.23 11.80
CA THR A 107 -5.50 -0.05 11.33
C THR A 107 -6.95 -0.14 11.74
N PHE A 108 -7.83 -0.32 10.75
CA PHE A 108 -9.26 -0.49 10.93
C PHE A 108 -9.68 -1.91 10.61
N VAL A 109 -10.65 -2.45 11.36
CA VAL A 109 -11.36 -3.66 10.97
C VAL A 109 -12.53 -3.24 10.08
N TYR A 110 -12.63 -3.85 8.88
CA TYR A 110 -13.60 -3.45 7.87
C TYR A 110 -13.90 -4.65 6.97
N ASP A 111 -15.16 -5.07 6.90
CA ASP A 111 -15.54 -6.31 6.22
C ASP A 111 -16.10 -6.10 4.81
N ASP A 112 -16.19 -4.87 4.33
CA ASP A 112 -16.70 -4.55 2.99
C ASP A 112 -15.59 -4.23 1.98
N ILE A 113 -14.40 -4.80 2.15
CA ILE A 113 -13.30 -4.64 1.19
C ILE A 113 -13.72 -5.27 -0.14
N PRO A 114 -13.53 -4.58 -1.28
CA PRO A 114 -14.05 -5.06 -2.56
C PRO A 114 -13.35 -6.32 -3.07
N MET A 115 -14.06 -7.06 -3.93
CA MET A 115 -13.54 -8.23 -4.64
C MET A 115 -13.13 -9.33 -3.64
N ASP A 116 -12.06 -10.04 -3.93
CA ASP A 116 -11.56 -11.13 -3.07
C ASP A 116 -10.51 -10.64 -2.07
N TYR A 117 -10.37 -9.32 -1.89
CA TYR A 117 -9.37 -8.79 -0.98
C TYR A 117 -9.86 -8.83 0.47
N GLU A 118 -8.97 -9.22 1.36
CA GLU A 118 -9.20 -9.27 2.80
C GLU A 118 -8.43 -8.18 3.54
N ILE A 119 -7.59 -7.43 2.83
CA ILE A 119 -6.81 -6.32 3.37
C ILE A 119 -6.54 -5.32 2.25
N GLN A 120 -6.48 -4.05 2.62
CA GLN A 120 -6.02 -2.97 1.75
C GLN A 120 -5.35 -1.90 2.59
N CYS A 121 -4.57 -1.07 1.95
CA CYS A 121 -3.98 0.08 2.62
C CYS A 121 -3.89 1.27 1.68
N GLU A 122 -3.59 2.42 2.26
CA GLU A 122 -3.18 3.62 1.53
C GLU A 122 -2.01 4.26 2.26
N ILE A 123 -1.21 5.01 1.55
CA ILE A 123 -0.03 5.68 2.11
C ILE A 123 -0.04 7.17 1.81
N GLN A 124 0.64 7.91 2.68
CA GLN A 124 1.05 9.29 2.46
C GLN A 124 2.57 9.33 2.58
N ALA A 125 3.23 10.06 1.68
CA ALA A 125 4.68 10.12 1.63
C ALA A 125 5.16 11.51 1.20
N ILE A 126 6.37 11.84 1.58
CA ILE A 126 7.08 13.01 1.08
C ILE A 126 8.33 12.49 0.38
N VAL A 127 8.34 12.59 -0.95
CA VAL A 127 9.40 12.06 -1.80
C VAL A 127 10.49 13.13 -1.98
N GLY A 128 11.70 12.75 -1.75
CA GLY A 128 12.85 13.65 -1.83
C GLY A 128 13.52 13.78 -0.48
#